data_0c7628d808408fdabaae614df61e2beb
#
_entry.id   0c7628d808408fdabaae614df61e2beb
#
_cell.length_a   1.000
_cell.length_b   1.000
_cell.length_c   1.000
_cell.angle_alpha   90.00
_cell.angle_beta   90.00
_cell.angle_gamma   90.00
#
_symmetry.space_group_name_H-M   'P 1'
#
loop_
_entity.id
_entity.type
_entity.pdbx_description
1 polymer ?
#
loop_
_entity_poly.entity_id
_entity_poly.type
_entity_poly.pdbx_seq_one_letter_code
_entity_poly.pdbx_strand_id
1 'polypeptide(L)'
;MFTAQDVKNLREKTGAGMLDCKKALDETKGNIEEAINWLREKGISKALKKAERIAAEGLSEAVSNDTNAVIIEVNCETDFVARNEEFKTLINTIANAILNNEVKTMEDANKLVVDNETIEEKIVAFTAKIGEKISFRRFEKLAKTESQEFGIYSHMGGKITSVVVIEGNNHEVAKDIAMHVAAMNPSYLVSSDIPEDVLNKEREIIKEQSMNEGKPAEIAEKMVEGRIRKFFKEVCLVEQEFIKDPSLSVG
;
A
#
# COMPACT_ATOMS: atom_id res chain seq x y z
N MET A 1 -7.33 -38.80 -24.84
CA MET A 1 -5.86 -38.70 -24.60
C MET A 1 -5.47 -37.32 -25.03
N PHE A 2 -4.90 -36.49 -24.16
CA PHE A 2 -4.48 -35.12 -24.48
C PHE A 2 -3.04 -35.10 -25.03
N THR A 3 -2.67 -34.03 -25.68
CA THR A 3 -1.37 -33.84 -26.35
C THR A 3 -0.49 -32.83 -25.60
N ALA A 4 0.79 -32.76 -25.96
CA ALA A 4 1.69 -31.72 -25.44
C ALA A 4 1.22 -30.30 -25.80
N GLN A 5 0.49 -30.16 -26.93
CA GLN A 5 -0.10 -28.89 -27.34
C GLN A 5 -1.26 -28.47 -26.39
N ASP A 6 -2.08 -29.43 -25.92
CA ASP A 6 -3.15 -29.15 -24.97
C ASP A 6 -2.58 -28.68 -23.62
N VAL A 7 -1.46 -29.25 -23.17
CA VAL A 7 -0.75 -28.79 -21.97
C VAL A 7 -0.24 -27.36 -22.16
N LYS A 8 0.31 -27.03 -23.32
CA LYS A 8 0.77 -25.68 -23.64
C LYS A 8 -0.39 -24.68 -23.68
N ASN A 9 -1.47 -25.05 -24.34
CA ASN A 9 -2.68 -24.23 -24.41
C ASN A 9 -3.30 -23.95 -23.02
N LEU A 10 -3.37 -24.98 -22.17
CA LEU A 10 -3.85 -24.83 -20.81
C LEU A 10 -2.95 -23.92 -19.98
N ARG A 11 -1.63 -24.03 -20.14
CA ARG A 11 -0.67 -23.16 -19.49
C ARG A 11 -0.79 -21.71 -19.96
N GLU A 12 -0.96 -21.46 -21.25
CA GLU A 12 -1.16 -20.12 -21.80
C GLU A 12 -2.44 -19.46 -21.26
N LYS A 13 -3.51 -20.27 -21.08
CA LYS A 13 -4.78 -19.78 -20.54
C LYS A 13 -4.76 -19.52 -19.03
N THR A 14 -4.02 -20.33 -18.27
CA THR A 14 -4.11 -20.32 -16.79
C THR A 14 -2.87 -19.75 -16.10
N GLY A 15 -1.75 -19.62 -16.84
CA GLY A 15 -0.46 -19.25 -16.25
C GLY A 15 0.13 -20.28 -15.29
N ALA A 16 -0.53 -21.45 -15.10
CA ALA A 16 -0.07 -22.49 -14.19
C ALA A 16 1.20 -23.17 -14.69
N GLY A 17 1.94 -23.83 -13.78
CA GLY A 17 3.16 -24.57 -14.16
C GLY A 17 2.87 -25.74 -15.11
N MET A 18 3.82 -26.07 -15.99
CA MET A 18 3.68 -27.13 -16.99
C MET A 18 3.27 -28.49 -16.39
N LEU A 19 3.87 -28.84 -15.24
CA LEU A 19 3.56 -30.09 -14.54
C LEU A 19 2.16 -30.08 -13.91
N ASP A 20 1.72 -28.93 -13.38
CA ASP A 20 0.37 -28.79 -12.84
C ASP A 20 -0.68 -28.88 -13.97
N CYS A 21 -0.41 -28.24 -15.13
CA CYS A 21 -1.28 -28.34 -16.31
C CYS A 21 -1.39 -29.79 -16.83
N LYS A 22 -0.27 -30.49 -16.92
CA LYS A 22 -0.27 -31.90 -17.31
C LYS A 22 -1.10 -32.72 -16.34
N LYS A 23 -0.88 -32.55 -15.03
CA LYS A 23 -1.61 -33.27 -13.99
C LYS A 23 -3.13 -32.97 -14.01
N ALA A 24 -3.49 -31.70 -14.24
CA ALA A 24 -4.89 -31.32 -14.38
C ALA A 24 -5.56 -32.05 -15.56
N LEU A 25 -4.89 -32.10 -16.71
CA LEU A 25 -5.41 -32.82 -17.88
C LEU A 25 -5.45 -34.34 -17.68
N ASP A 26 -4.51 -34.92 -16.93
CA ASP A 26 -4.56 -36.34 -16.54
C ASP A 26 -5.80 -36.63 -15.69
N GLU A 27 -6.04 -35.84 -14.65
CA GLU A 27 -7.17 -36.00 -13.71
C GLU A 27 -8.53 -35.78 -14.39
N THR A 28 -8.59 -34.87 -15.37
CA THR A 28 -9.83 -34.52 -16.08
C THR A 28 -9.97 -35.22 -17.45
N LYS A 29 -9.13 -36.22 -17.71
CA LYS A 29 -9.14 -37.03 -18.94
C LYS A 29 -9.07 -36.18 -20.21
N GLY A 30 -8.36 -35.05 -20.15
CA GLY A 30 -8.14 -34.14 -21.26
C GLY A 30 -9.24 -33.08 -21.43
N ASN A 31 -10.20 -32.98 -20.54
CA ASN A 31 -11.21 -31.89 -20.57
C ASN A 31 -10.57 -30.59 -20.07
N ILE A 32 -10.45 -29.63 -20.97
CA ILE A 32 -9.75 -28.36 -20.68
C ILE A 32 -10.54 -27.50 -19.66
N GLU A 33 -11.87 -27.45 -19.75
CA GLU A 33 -12.69 -26.66 -18.83
C GLU A 33 -12.64 -27.20 -17.40
N GLU A 34 -12.76 -28.53 -17.26
CA GLU A 34 -12.59 -29.19 -15.98
C GLU A 34 -11.16 -29.04 -15.44
N ALA A 35 -10.14 -29.06 -16.31
CA ALA A 35 -8.75 -28.84 -15.93
C ALA A 35 -8.49 -27.41 -15.40
N ILE A 36 -9.13 -26.39 -15.97
CA ILE A 36 -9.11 -25.02 -15.45
C ILE A 36 -9.69 -24.97 -14.03
N ASN A 37 -10.86 -25.57 -13.82
CA ASN A 37 -11.52 -25.62 -12.49
C ASN A 37 -10.64 -26.39 -11.48
N TRP A 38 -10.08 -27.52 -11.88
CA TRP A 38 -9.18 -28.31 -11.04
C TRP A 38 -7.91 -27.52 -10.63
N LEU A 39 -7.32 -26.75 -11.58
CA LEU A 39 -6.18 -25.89 -11.29
C LEU A 39 -6.56 -24.77 -10.33
N ARG A 40 -7.76 -24.19 -10.46
CA ARG A 40 -8.30 -23.17 -9.54
C ARG A 40 -8.45 -23.71 -8.13
N GLU A 41 -9.08 -24.88 -7.94
CA GLU A 41 -9.20 -25.53 -6.64
C GLU A 41 -7.84 -25.85 -6.00
N LYS A 42 -6.89 -26.34 -6.80
CA LYS A 42 -5.52 -26.58 -6.34
C LYS A 42 -4.78 -25.29 -6.00
N GLY A 43 -5.03 -24.21 -6.71
CA GLY A 43 -4.52 -22.86 -6.43
C GLY A 43 -4.98 -22.38 -5.06
N ILE A 44 -6.26 -22.50 -4.75
CA ILE A 44 -6.83 -22.18 -3.43
C ILE A 44 -6.11 -23.01 -2.33
N SER A 45 -5.97 -24.31 -2.52
CA SER A 45 -5.27 -25.19 -1.54
C SER A 45 -3.79 -24.77 -1.34
N LYS A 46 -3.09 -24.38 -2.41
CA LYS A 46 -1.72 -23.88 -2.32
C LYS A 46 -1.63 -22.54 -1.60
N ALA A 47 -2.56 -21.63 -1.87
CA ALA A 47 -2.63 -20.32 -1.21
C ALA A 47 -2.91 -20.45 0.29
N LEU A 48 -3.86 -21.29 0.67
CA LEU A 48 -4.18 -21.58 2.08
C LEU A 48 -2.95 -22.09 2.87
N LYS A 49 -2.15 -22.98 2.28
CA LYS A 49 -0.91 -23.47 2.91
C LYS A 49 0.15 -22.39 3.13
N LYS A 50 0.02 -21.24 2.45
CA LYS A 50 0.94 -20.11 2.56
C LYS A 50 0.38 -18.98 3.41
N ALA A 51 -0.89 -19.06 3.83
CA ALA A 51 -1.59 -17.96 4.51
C ALA A 51 -0.88 -17.49 5.78
N GLU A 52 -0.19 -18.37 6.50
CA GLU A 52 0.55 -18.07 7.73
C GLU A 52 1.98 -17.55 7.49
N ARG A 53 2.46 -17.56 6.24
CA ARG A 53 3.83 -17.07 5.96
C ARG A 53 3.91 -15.56 6.12
N ILE A 54 5.10 -15.07 6.44
CA ILE A 54 5.36 -13.63 6.55
C ILE A 54 5.61 -13.07 5.14
N ALA A 55 4.78 -12.12 4.72
CA ALA A 55 4.95 -11.32 3.51
C ALA A 55 5.42 -9.92 3.93
N ALA A 56 6.74 -9.76 4.13
CA ALA A 56 7.35 -8.53 4.64
C ALA A 56 7.75 -7.56 3.53
N GLU A 57 7.90 -8.05 2.31
CA GLU A 57 8.19 -7.27 1.12
C GLU A 57 6.89 -6.88 0.41
N GLY A 58 6.98 -6.13 -0.66
CA GLY A 58 5.84 -5.70 -1.46
C GLY A 58 6.01 -4.32 -2.03
N LEU A 59 4.91 -3.77 -2.56
CA LEU A 59 4.83 -2.42 -3.12
C LEU A 59 3.53 -1.75 -2.69
N SER A 60 3.57 -0.44 -2.68
CA SER A 60 2.40 0.43 -2.67
C SER A 60 2.24 1.10 -4.03
N GLU A 61 1.01 1.35 -4.42
CA GLU A 61 0.65 2.01 -5.67
C GLU A 61 -0.42 3.05 -5.41
N ALA A 62 -0.37 4.17 -6.11
CA ALA A 62 -1.43 5.17 -6.06
C ALA A 62 -1.85 5.56 -7.47
N VAL A 63 -3.16 5.63 -7.67
CA VAL A 63 -3.81 6.05 -8.91
C VAL A 63 -4.88 7.09 -8.62
N SER A 64 -5.14 7.99 -9.54
CA SER A 64 -6.19 8.99 -9.39
C SER A 64 -6.93 9.27 -10.70
N ASN A 65 -8.13 9.81 -10.55
CA ASN A 65 -8.89 10.47 -11.59
C ASN A 65 -9.25 11.90 -11.13
N ASP A 66 -10.15 12.55 -11.82
CA ASP A 66 -10.51 13.96 -11.54
C ASP A 66 -11.10 14.19 -10.14
N THR A 67 -11.72 13.17 -9.53
CA THR A 67 -12.47 13.29 -8.27
C THR A 67 -11.96 12.42 -7.14
N ASN A 68 -11.24 11.34 -7.45
CA ASN A 68 -10.78 10.37 -6.46
C ASN A 68 -9.32 9.99 -6.68
N ALA A 69 -8.65 9.66 -5.59
CA ALA A 69 -7.36 8.96 -5.58
C ALA A 69 -7.46 7.71 -4.71
N VAL A 70 -6.74 6.68 -5.09
CA VAL A 70 -6.63 5.43 -4.34
C VAL A 70 -5.17 5.13 -4.10
N ILE A 71 -4.82 4.78 -2.88
CA ILE A 71 -3.52 4.23 -2.52
C ILE A 71 -3.72 2.83 -1.97
N ILE A 72 -2.92 1.87 -2.41
CA ILE A 72 -2.99 0.47 -1.96
C ILE A 72 -1.64 -0.06 -1.53
N GLU A 73 -1.65 -1.11 -0.70
CA GLU A 73 -0.47 -1.88 -0.31
C GLU A 73 -0.72 -3.36 -0.58
N VAL A 74 0.18 -3.97 -1.38
CA VAL A 74 0.19 -5.41 -1.65
C VAL A 74 1.54 -5.97 -1.28
N ASN A 75 1.55 -6.98 -0.40
CA ASN A 75 2.76 -7.60 0.11
C ASN A 75 3.05 -8.94 -0.57
N CYS A 76 4.33 -9.31 -0.60
CA CYS A 76 4.88 -10.58 -1.05
C CYS A 76 6.01 -11.03 -0.11
N GLU A 77 6.54 -12.24 -0.29
CA GLU A 77 7.59 -12.77 0.60
C GLU A 77 8.97 -12.17 0.27
N THR A 78 9.28 -11.95 -1.02
CA THR A 78 10.61 -11.51 -1.49
C THR A 78 10.58 -10.25 -2.34
N ASP A 79 11.72 -9.54 -2.36
CA ASP A 79 11.91 -8.39 -3.24
C ASP A 79 12.00 -8.77 -4.72
N PHE A 80 12.35 -10.03 -5.04
CA PHE A 80 12.31 -10.54 -6.41
C PHE A 80 10.89 -10.50 -6.98
N VAL A 81 9.89 -10.95 -6.20
CA VAL A 81 8.48 -10.85 -6.59
C VAL A 81 8.01 -9.40 -6.63
N ALA A 82 8.42 -8.57 -5.68
CA ALA A 82 8.08 -7.14 -5.69
C ALA A 82 8.56 -6.43 -6.98
N ARG A 83 9.66 -6.86 -7.58
CA ARG A 83 10.19 -6.31 -8.84
C ARG A 83 9.57 -6.92 -10.09
N ASN A 84 8.80 -7.99 -9.98
CA ASN A 84 8.19 -8.69 -11.10
C ASN A 84 7.12 -7.83 -11.77
N GLU A 85 7.16 -7.71 -13.10
CA GLU A 85 6.20 -6.89 -13.86
C GLU A 85 4.75 -7.42 -13.77
N GLU A 86 4.55 -8.72 -13.64
CA GLU A 86 3.21 -9.27 -13.44
C GLU A 86 2.64 -8.90 -12.04
N PHE A 87 3.50 -8.81 -11.02
CA PHE A 87 3.11 -8.34 -9.68
C PHE A 87 2.70 -6.86 -9.73
N LYS A 88 3.47 -6.02 -10.40
CA LYS A 88 3.13 -4.60 -10.60
C LYS A 88 1.82 -4.44 -11.38
N THR A 89 1.62 -5.27 -12.41
CA THR A 89 0.38 -5.30 -13.19
C THR A 89 -0.81 -5.68 -12.30
N LEU A 90 -0.67 -6.69 -11.44
CA LEU A 90 -1.71 -7.08 -10.48
C LEU A 90 -2.06 -5.91 -9.54
N ILE A 91 -1.05 -5.24 -8.97
CA ILE A 91 -1.25 -4.09 -8.08
C ILE A 91 -1.99 -2.96 -8.82
N ASN A 92 -1.54 -2.60 -10.00
CA ASN A 92 -2.19 -1.56 -10.80
C ASN A 92 -3.64 -1.92 -11.16
N THR A 93 -3.91 -3.19 -11.47
CA THR A 93 -5.26 -3.70 -11.74
C THR A 93 -6.16 -3.53 -10.51
N ILE A 94 -5.67 -3.89 -9.32
CA ILE A 94 -6.42 -3.74 -8.06
C ILE A 94 -6.69 -2.25 -7.77
N ALA A 95 -5.68 -1.39 -7.89
CA ALA A 95 -5.82 0.04 -7.63
C ALA A 95 -6.86 0.69 -8.55
N ASN A 96 -6.81 0.41 -9.85
CA ASN A 96 -7.78 0.93 -10.81
C ASN A 96 -9.19 0.36 -10.62
N ALA A 97 -9.32 -0.90 -10.22
CA ALA A 97 -10.63 -1.48 -9.90
C ALA A 97 -11.29 -0.75 -8.73
N ILE A 98 -10.53 -0.44 -7.67
CA ILE A 98 -11.03 0.32 -6.52
C ILE A 98 -11.34 1.77 -6.90
N LEU A 99 -10.48 2.40 -7.71
CA LEU A 99 -10.69 3.78 -8.17
C LEU A 99 -12.04 3.95 -8.89
N ASN A 100 -12.39 3.00 -9.73
CA ASN A 100 -13.55 3.07 -10.61
C ASN A 100 -14.84 2.48 -10.01
N ASN A 101 -14.82 2.00 -8.77
CA ASN A 101 -15.98 1.42 -8.10
C ASN A 101 -16.20 2.02 -6.71
N GLU A 102 -17.45 1.98 -6.23
CA GLU A 102 -17.78 2.35 -4.86
C GLU A 102 -17.37 1.24 -3.90
N VAL A 103 -16.27 1.46 -3.18
CA VAL A 103 -15.66 0.50 -2.26
C VAL A 103 -15.39 1.19 -0.94
N LYS A 104 -15.80 0.58 0.16
CA LYS A 104 -15.63 1.13 1.52
C LYS A 104 -14.80 0.23 2.43
N THR A 105 -14.81 -1.07 2.16
CA THR A 105 -14.16 -2.07 3.01
C THR A 105 -13.25 -2.98 2.19
N MET A 106 -12.30 -3.63 2.88
CA MET A 106 -11.47 -4.66 2.26
C MET A 106 -12.29 -5.82 1.69
N GLU A 107 -13.43 -6.13 2.32
CA GLU A 107 -14.34 -7.17 1.83
C GLU A 107 -14.97 -6.76 0.49
N ASP A 108 -15.43 -5.50 0.36
CA ASP A 108 -15.95 -4.97 -0.90
C ASP A 108 -14.88 -5.01 -1.99
N ALA A 109 -13.66 -4.55 -1.65
CA ALA A 109 -12.54 -4.53 -2.58
C ALA A 109 -12.20 -5.93 -3.10
N ASN A 110 -12.14 -6.93 -2.22
CA ASN A 110 -11.82 -8.31 -2.59
C ASN A 110 -12.89 -8.95 -3.50
N LYS A 111 -14.13 -8.49 -3.40
CA LYS A 111 -15.26 -8.97 -4.23
C LYS A 111 -15.39 -8.28 -5.59
N LEU A 112 -14.65 -7.20 -5.84
CA LEU A 112 -14.66 -6.55 -7.14
C LEU A 112 -14.25 -7.52 -8.25
N VAL A 113 -15.03 -7.53 -9.32
CA VAL A 113 -14.78 -8.42 -10.48
C VAL A 113 -14.03 -7.65 -11.56
N VAL A 114 -12.89 -8.19 -11.98
CA VAL A 114 -12.06 -7.71 -13.09
C VAL A 114 -11.74 -8.89 -14.00
N ASP A 115 -12.05 -8.80 -15.28
CA ASP A 115 -11.84 -9.87 -16.27
C ASP A 115 -12.45 -11.22 -15.85
N ASN A 116 -13.68 -11.18 -15.34
CA ASN A 116 -14.47 -12.34 -14.87
C ASN A 116 -13.93 -13.05 -13.62
N GLU A 117 -12.99 -12.47 -12.91
CA GLU A 117 -12.46 -12.98 -11.63
C GLU A 117 -12.54 -11.90 -10.56
N THR A 118 -12.80 -12.28 -9.32
CA THR A 118 -12.71 -11.35 -8.19
C THR A 118 -11.24 -11.01 -7.91
N ILE A 119 -11.00 -9.87 -7.25
CA ILE A 119 -9.65 -9.51 -6.78
C ILE A 119 -9.07 -10.60 -5.89
N GLU A 120 -9.87 -11.18 -4.99
CA GLU A 120 -9.45 -12.29 -4.14
C GLU A 120 -9.01 -13.51 -4.98
N GLU A 121 -9.76 -13.87 -6.01
CA GLU A 121 -9.42 -14.97 -6.92
C GLU A 121 -8.12 -14.70 -7.69
N LYS A 122 -7.93 -13.47 -8.18
CA LYS A 122 -6.68 -13.06 -8.83
C LYS A 122 -5.47 -13.17 -7.91
N ILE A 123 -5.60 -12.78 -6.63
CA ILE A 123 -4.53 -12.90 -5.62
C ILE A 123 -4.21 -14.37 -5.34
N VAL A 124 -5.24 -15.22 -5.20
CA VAL A 124 -5.07 -16.67 -5.00
C VAL A 124 -4.38 -17.30 -6.21
N ALA A 125 -4.81 -16.98 -7.42
CA ALA A 125 -4.22 -17.48 -8.65
C ALA A 125 -2.74 -17.05 -8.78
N PHE A 126 -2.46 -15.78 -8.47
CA PHE A 126 -1.09 -15.27 -8.50
C PHE A 126 -0.20 -15.89 -7.42
N THR A 127 -0.71 -16.11 -6.20
CA THR A 127 -0.04 -16.84 -5.12
C THR A 127 0.32 -18.27 -5.54
N ALA A 128 -0.61 -18.94 -6.22
CA ALA A 128 -0.37 -20.31 -6.72
C ALA A 128 0.66 -20.34 -7.85
N LYS A 129 0.64 -19.35 -8.75
CA LYS A 129 1.55 -19.20 -9.90
C LYS A 129 2.98 -18.91 -9.46
N ILE A 130 3.14 -17.90 -8.62
CA ILE A 130 4.46 -17.41 -8.18
C ILE A 130 5.08 -18.29 -7.10
N GLY A 131 4.25 -18.94 -6.28
CA GLY A 131 4.72 -19.80 -5.19
C GLY A 131 5.03 -19.07 -3.89
N GLU A 132 4.76 -17.76 -3.78
CA GLU A 132 4.87 -16.95 -2.59
C GLU A 132 3.51 -16.51 -2.06
N LYS A 133 3.41 -16.19 -0.76
CA LYS A 133 2.23 -15.52 -0.22
C LYS A 133 2.12 -14.13 -0.81
N ILE A 134 0.97 -13.83 -1.39
CA ILE A 134 0.58 -12.48 -1.81
C ILE A 134 -0.56 -12.03 -0.91
N SER A 135 -0.50 -10.81 -0.43
CA SER A 135 -1.48 -10.25 0.49
C SER A 135 -1.85 -8.83 0.08
N PHE A 136 -3.10 -8.64 -0.36
CA PHE A 136 -3.69 -7.31 -0.46
C PHE A 136 -3.99 -6.84 0.96
N ARG A 137 -3.12 -5.96 1.50
CA ARG A 137 -3.10 -5.62 2.91
C ARG A 137 -4.10 -4.54 3.27
N ARG A 138 -4.15 -3.47 2.49
CA ARG A 138 -4.99 -2.30 2.74
C ARG A 138 -5.11 -1.41 1.53
N PHE A 139 -6.10 -0.55 1.56
CA PHE A 139 -6.24 0.59 0.66
C PHE A 139 -6.86 1.77 1.40
N GLU A 140 -6.66 2.96 0.83
CA GLU A 140 -7.40 4.17 1.17
C GLU A 140 -7.90 4.82 -0.11
N LYS A 141 -9.13 5.33 -0.08
CA LYS A 141 -9.73 6.08 -1.17
C LYS A 141 -10.06 7.49 -0.69
N LEU A 142 -9.46 8.47 -1.36
CA LEU A 142 -9.59 9.88 -1.06
C LEU A 142 -10.44 10.55 -2.14
N ALA A 143 -11.29 11.49 -1.75
CA ALA A 143 -12.03 12.34 -2.67
C ALA A 143 -11.48 13.76 -2.60
N LYS A 144 -11.57 14.51 -3.71
CA LYS A 144 -11.30 15.94 -3.76
C LYS A 144 -12.46 16.72 -4.36
N THR A 145 -12.55 17.99 -4.00
CA THR A 145 -13.43 18.98 -4.65
C THR A 145 -12.75 19.57 -5.88
N GLU A 146 -13.49 20.35 -6.65
CA GLU A 146 -12.94 21.07 -7.81
C GLU A 146 -11.88 22.13 -7.43
N SER A 147 -11.93 22.63 -6.18
CA SER A 147 -10.94 23.60 -5.66
C SER A 147 -9.67 22.95 -5.10
N GLN A 148 -9.61 21.63 -5.08
CA GLN A 148 -8.50 20.85 -4.50
C GLN A 148 -7.70 20.12 -5.57
N GLU A 149 -6.45 19.78 -5.23
CA GLU A 149 -5.55 19.05 -6.11
C GLU A 149 -4.96 17.84 -5.40
N PHE A 150 -4.82 16.71 -6.12
CA PHE A 150 -4.09 15.54 -5.64
C PHE A 150 -2.59 15.68 -5.92
N GLY A 151 -1.78 15.40 -4.91
CA GLY A 151 -0.36 15.12 -5.06
C GLY A 151 -0.10 13.64 -4.86
N ILE A 152 0.57 13.01 -5.82
CA ILE A 152 0.99 11.61 -5.73
C ILE A 152 2.50 11.54 -5.93
N TYR A 153 3.18 10.82 -5.05
CA TYR A 153 4.60 10.55 -5.19
C TYR A 153 4.91 9.10 -4.85
N SER A 154 5.65 8.45 -5.74
CA SER A 154 6.14 7.08 -5.57
C SER A 154 7.67 7.08 -5.55
N HIS A 155 8.26 6.54 -4.50
CA HIS A 155 9.69 6.43 -4.30
C HIS A 155 10.17 4.98 -4.43
N MET A 156 11.34 4.80 -5.04
CA MET A 156 11.98 3.48 -5.23
C MET A 156 11.03 2.44 -5.86
N GLY A 157 10.23 2.88 -6.86
CA GLY A 157 9.34 1.99 -7.61
C GLY A 157 8.19 1.41 -6.79
N GLY A 158 7.65 2.19 -5.86
CA GLY A 158 6.51 1.79 -5.02
C GLY A 158 6.88 1.23 -3.65
N LYS A 159 8.15 1.32 -3.22
CA LYS A 159 8.52 0.97 -1.84
C LYS A 159 7.94 1.95 -0.82
N ILE A 160 7.82 3.21 -1.20
CA ILE A 160 7.12 4.26 -0.45
C ILE A 160 6.24 5.00 -1.44
N THR A 161 4.97 5.12 -1.11
CA THR A 161 4.01 5.91 -1.89
C THR A 161 3.23 6.81 -0.95
N SER A 162 3.02 8.05 -1.34
CA SER A 162 2.22 9.02 -0.60
C SER A 162 1.19 9.67 -1.50
N VAL A 163 0.05 10.02 -0.91
CA VAL A 163 -1.01 10.80 -1.53
C VAL A 163 -1.37 11.94 -0.59
N VAL A 164 -1.47 13.13 -1.13
CA VAL A 164 -1.97 14.31 -0.41
C VAL A 164 -3.10 14.97 -1.18
N VAL A 165 -3.96 15.68 -0.46
CA VAL A 165 -4.98 16.57 -1.02
C VAL A 165 -4.66 17.96 -0.50
N ILE A 166 -4.48 18.92 -1.39
CA ILE A 166 -4.23 20.32 -1.03
C ILE A 166 -5.36 21.24 -1.52
N GLU A 167 -5.58 22.31 -0.82
CA GLU A 167 -6.42 23.40 -1.33
C GLU A 167 -5.70 24.14 -2.45
N GLY A 168 -6.45 24.49 -3.50
CA GLY A 168 -5.91 25.12 -4.70
C GLY A 168 -5.53 24.14 -5.79
N ASN A 169 -5.48 24.64 -7.04
CA ASN A 169 -5.27 23.85 -8.25
C ASN A 169 -3.80 23.93 -8.71
N ASN A 170 -2.86 23.57 -7.83
CA ASN A 170 -1.44 23.57 -8.16
C ASN A 170 -0.84 22.16 -8.06
N HIS A 171 -0.85 21.45 -9.17
CA HIS A 171 -0.37 20.06 -9.26
C HIS A 171 1.10 19.92 -8.88
N GLU A 172 1.95 20.89 -9.22
CA GLU A 172 3.39 20.83 -8.90
C GLU A 172 3.60 20.92 -7.38
N VAL A 173 2.94 21.87 -6.71
CA VAL A 173 2.97 22.01 -5.25
C VAL A 173 2.42 20.75 -4.58
N ALA A 174 1.29 20.22 -5.03
CA ALA A 174 0.72 19.00 -4.49
C ALA A 174 1.69 17.82 -4.56
N LYS A 175 2.33 17.63 -5.71
CA LYS A 175 3.35 16.59 -5.90
C LYS A 175 4.58 16.80 -5.01
N ASP A 176 5.01 18.04 -4.84
CA ASP A 176 6.15 18.39 -3.99
C ASP A 176 5.87 18.11 -2.51
N ILE A 177 4.64 18.41 -2.06
CA ILE A 177 4.19 18.06 -0.70
C ILE A 177 4.09 16.54 -0.53
N ALA A 178 3.58 15.81 -1.53
CA ALA A 178 3.59 14.34 -1.48
C ALA A 178 5.02 13.78 -1.37
N MET A 179 5.98 14.34 -2.11
CA MET A 179 7.39 13.98 -2.00
C MET A 179 7.93 14.28 -0.60
N HIS A 180 7.60 15.44 -0.04
CA HIS A 180 7.97 15.81 1.33
C HIS A 180 7.42 14.79 2.35
N VAL A 181 6.14 14.41 2.24
CA VAL A 181 5.52 13.39 3.10
C VAL A 181 6.25 12.05 3.02
N ALA A 182 6.60 11.61 1.82
CA ALA A 182 7.36 10.37 1.62
C ALA A 182 8.77 10.41 2.25
N ALA A 183 9.40 11.58 2.27
CA ALA A 183 10.76 11.76 2.79
C ALA A 183 10.80 12.01 4.30
N MET A 184 9.89 12.84 4.82
CA MET A 184 9.89 13.31 6.21
C MET A 184 8.99 12.51 7.13
N ASN A 185 8.10 11.66 6.56
CA ASN A 185 7.22 10.74 7.28
C ASN A 185 6.49 11.40 8.49
N PRO A 186 5.74 12.48 8.28
CA PRO A 186 5.00 13.12 9.37
C PRO A 186 3.97 12.14 9.96
N SER A 187 3.78 12.23 11.28
CA SER A 187 2.83 11.37 11.99
C SER A 187 1.43 12.00 12.06
N TYR A 188 1.36 13.32 11.95
CA TYR A 188 0.12 14.10 12.07
C TYR A 188 0.09 15.20 11.00
N LEU A 189 -1.11 15.66 10.66
CA LEU A 189 -1.25 16.81 9.76
C LEU A 189 -0.94 18.11 10.49
N VAL A 190 -1.59 18.33 11.63
CA VAL A 190 -1.46 19.53 12.49
C VAL A 190 -1.26 19.13 13.95
N SER A 191 -0.77 20.05 14.78
CA SER A 191 -0.52 19.80 16.20
C SER A 191 -1.79 19.46 17.01
N SER A 192 -2.96 19.91 16.57
CA SER A 192 -4.25 19.55 17.20
C SER A 192 -4.67 18.09 16.98
N ASP A 193 -4.07 17.39 16.03
CA ASP A 193 -4.36 15.98 15.73
C ASP A 193 -3.60 15.03 16.65
N ILE A 194 -2.64 15.57 17.43
CA ILE A 194 -1.86 14.77 18.38
C ILE A 194 -2.77 14.40 19.57
N PRO A 195 -2.94 13.10 19.87
CA PRO A 195 -3.69 12.68 21.05
C PRO A 195 -3.11 13.28 22.34
N GLU A 196 -3.97 13.70 23.24
CA GLU A 196 -3.56 14.39 24.49
C GLU A 196 -2.64 13.54 25.38
N ASP A 197 -2.87 12.24 25.43
CA ASP A 197 -2.04 11.29 26.15
C ASP A 197 -0.62 11.19 25.57
N VAL A 198 -0.48 11.23 24.22
CA VAL A 198 0.81 11.26 23.53
C VAL A 198 1.54 12.55 23.86
N LEU A 199 0.84 13.69 23.76
CA LEU A 199 1.42 14.99 24.05
C LEU A 199 1.86 15.13 25.51
N ASN A 200 1.05 14.65 26.46
CA ASN A 200 1.38 14.66 27.87
C ASN A 200 2.59 13.78 28.19
N LYS A 201 2.64 12.58 27.59
CA LYS A 201 3.80 11.70 27.72
C LYS A 201 5.08 12.34 27.19
N GLU A 202 5.01 13.03 26.07
CA GLU A 202 6.16 13.73 25.49
C GLU A 202 6.62 14.89 26.41
N ARG A 203 5.67 15.65 26.99
CA ARG A 203 5.99 16.68 27.99
C ARG A 203 6.72 16.13 29.22
N GLU A 204 6.28 14.97 29.72
CA GLU A 204 6.95 14.30 30.85
C GLU A 204 8.37 13.89 30.50
N ILE A 205 8.56 13.26 29.33
CA ILE A 205 9.88 12.85 28.83
C ILE A 205 10.82 14.06 28.71
N ILE A 206 10.35 15.15 28.11
CA ILE A 206 11.14 16.38 27.95
C ILE A 206 11.51 16.98 29.31
N LYS A 207 10.58 16.97 30.25
CA LYS A 207 10.81 17.47 31.61
C LYS A 207 11.89 16.65 32.33
N GLU A 208 11.79 15.32 32.30
CA GLU A 208 12.79 14.41 32.86
C GLU A 208 14.16 14.57 32.22
N GLN A 209 14.24 14.66 30.90
CA GLN A 209 15.49 14.90 30.17
C GLN A 209 16.15 16.21 30.63
N SER A 210 15.35 17.28 30.74
CA SER A 210 15.85 18.59 31.15
C SER A 210 16.38 18.57 32.61
N MET A 211 15.73 17.83 33.49
CA MET A 211 16.19 17.63 34.86
C MET A 211 17.48 16.80 34.93
N ASN A 212 17.58 15.74 34.10
CA ASN A 212 18.79 14.92 34.00
C ASN A 212 19.99 15.69 33.39
N GLU A 213 19.73 16.74 32.59
CA GLU A 213 20.73 17.70 32.14
C GLU A 213 21.18 18.68 33.24
N GLY A 214 20.69 18.51 34.47
CA GLY A 214 21.04 19.35 35.66
C GLY A 214 20.28 20.67 35.70
N LYS A 215 19.17 20.82 34.99
CA LYS A 215 18.35 22.04 35.09
C LYS A 215 17.42 21.99 36.31
N PRO A 216 17.27 23.10 37.06
CA PRO A 216 16.24 23.22 38.09
C PRO A 216 14.83 22.96 37.54
N ALA A 217 13.93 22.41 38.34
CA ALA A 217 12.59 22.03 37.91
C ALA A 217 11.80 23.18 37.26
N GLU A 218 11.89 24.40 37.78
CA GLU A 218 11.25 25.59 37.18
C GLU A 218 11.80 25.96 35.82
N ILE A 219 13.09 25.71 35.56
CA ILE A 219 13.72 25.96 34.25
C ILE A 219 13.32 24.82 33.31
N ALA A 220 13.30 23.58 33.81
CA ALA A 220 12.87 22.43 33.03
C ALA A 220 11.42 22.61 32.50
N GLU A 221 10.50 23.09 33.35
CA GLU A 221 9.11 23.39 32.92
C GLU A 221 9.02 24.47 31.84
N LYS A 222 9.80 25.53 31.93
CA LYS A 222 9.85 26.56 30.89
C LYS A 222 10.44 26.04 29.59
N MET A 223 11.36 25.09 29.65
CA MET A 223 11.97 24.47 28.49
C MET A 223 11.01 23.51 27.78
N VAL A 224 10.05 22.90 28.51
CA VAL A 224 9.08 21.97 27.93
C VAL A 224 8.35 22.60 26.74
N GLU A 225 7.79 23.78 26.89
CA GLU A 225 7.03 24.44 25.83
C GLU A 225 7.87 24.74 24.58
N GLY A 226 9.14 25.11 24.76
CA GLY A 226 10.05 25.31 23.64
C GLY A 226 10.41 24.01 22.90
N ARG A 227 10.62 22.93 23.65
CA ARG A 227 10.92 21.61 23.10
C ARG A 227 9.69 20.94 22.47
N ILE A 228 8.48 21.17 23.00
CA ILE A 228 7.23 20.73 22.39
C ILE A 228 7.01 21.39 21.02
N ARG A 229 7.35 22.66 20.84
CA ARG A 229 7.31 23.30 19.51
C ARG A 229 8.28 22.64 18.53
N LYS A 230 9.43 22.17 19.02
CA LYS A 230 10.37 21.42 18.19
C LYS A 230 9.78 20.04 17.82
N PHE A 231 9.17 19.35 18.78
CA PHE A 231 8.46 18.10 18.54
C PHE A 231 7.38 18.27 17.45
N PHE A 232 6.55 19.34 17.50
CA PHE A 232 5.57 19.62 16.44
C PHE A 232 6.22 19.75 15.06
N LYS A 233 7.35 20.47 14.96
CA LYS A 233 8.11 20.57 13.71
C LYS A 233 8.67 19.25 13.20
N GLU A 234 8.85 18.27 14.08
CA GLU A 234 9.33 16.94 13.70
C GLU A 234 8.19 16.03 13.23
N VAL A 235 6.99 16.12 13.84
CA VAL A 235 5.92 15.15 13.63
C VAL A 235 4.69 15.68 12.88
N CYS A 236 4.49 17.01 12.78
CA CYS A 236 3.33 17.61 12.14
C CYS A 236 3.68 18.15 10.75
N LEU A 237 3.01 17.65 9.72
CA LEU A 237 3.30 17.99 8.32
C LEU A 237 3.36 19.50 8.09
N VAL A 238 2.34 20.25 8.52
CA VAL A 238 2.26 21.71 8.25
C VAL A 238 3.33 22.52 8.97
N GLU A 239 3.92 21.97 10.05
CA GLU A 239 4.95 22.62 10.86
C GLU A 239 6.37 22.24 10.43
N GLN A 240 6.51 21.19 9.61
CA GLN A 240 7.81 20.74 9.11
C GLN A 240 8.42 21.77 8.16
N GLU A 241 9.73 21.92 8.23
CA GLU A 241 10.50 22.70 7.27
C GLU A 241 10.45 21.99 5.90
N PHE A 242 10.07 22.72 4.85
CA PHE A 242 9.86 22.13 3.53
C PHE A 242 11.16 21.59 2.93
N ILE A 243 11.16 20.34 2.50
CA ILE A 243 12.38 19.64 2.06
C ILE A 243 13.12 20.31 0.90
N LYS A 244 12.39 21.01 0.02
CA LYS A 244 12.99 21.74 -1.12
C LYS A 244 13.48 23.14 -0.75
N ASP A 245 12.91 23.75 0.27
CA ASP A 245 13.27 25.07 0.78
C ASP A 245 13.07 25.14 2.30
N PRO A 246 14.11 24.86 3.10
CA PRO A 246 13.99 24.85 4.56
C PRO A 246 13.70 26.23 5.18
N SER A 247 13.68 27.29 4.41
CA SER A 247 13.24 28.61 4.89
C SER A 247 11.73 28.75 5.00
N LEU A 248 10.98 27.80 4.41
CA LEU A 248 9.53 27.73 4.41
C LEU A 248 9.05 26.55 5.25
N SER A 249 7.87 26.66 5.84
CA SER A 249 7.11 25.51 6.35
C SER A 249 6.23 24.93 5.25
N VAL A 250 5.75 23.71 5.43
CA VAL A 250 4.82 23.06 4.49
C VAL A 250 3.46 23.75 4.48
N GLY A 251 2.97 24.24 5.66
CA GLY A 251 1.69 24.93 5.80
C GLY A 251 1.68 26.40 5.41
#